data_966972a737c351625679aa25261bcd97
#
_entry.id   966972a737c351625679aa25261bcd97
#
_cell.length_a   1.000
_cell.length_b   1.000
_cell.length_c   1.000
_cell.angle_alpha   90.00
_cell.angle_beta   90.00
_cell.angle_gamma   90.00
#
_symmetry.space_group_name_H-M   'P 1'
#
loop_
_entity.id
_entity.type
_entity.pdbx_description
1 polymer ?
#
loop_
_entity_poly.entity_id
_entity_poly.type
_entity_poly.pdbx_seq_one_letter_code
_entity_poly.pdbx_strand_id
1 'polypeptide(L)'
;FGFHAEVLDIDDDLIAAHSRATVWGFTWLTVLGTIISLLPTLTGARISATARARCTRALVVHAAGLVLAVGTLLIDAPSAALPLLVTVAAAVMLVQPVLAGVLPGTRWRTAGLGVAAGTVWMVALATTDAVLLARGVDPREGIRLLVPALLGAGLLQLVTSVLLHLLPILVGGGPGKVTAARERADRGGPPRWALINLGGVLTLVAPGPAGIILLA
;
A
#
# COMPACT_ATOMS: atom_id res chain seq x y z
N PHE A 1 10.91 8.55 -42.20
CA PHE A 1 9.71 8.41 -41.34
C PHE A 1 9.68 7.08 -40.58
N GLY A 2 10.54 6.09 -40.89
CA GLY A 2 10.59 4.78 -40.19
C GLY A 2 11.38 4.78 -38.87
N PHE A 3 12.30 5.69 -38.66
CA PHE A 3 13.21 5.71 -37.51
C PHE A 3 12.56 6.09 -36.17
N HIS A 4 11.39 6.72 -36.17
CA HIS A 4 10.70 7.10 -34.95
C HIS A 4 9.76 6.03 -34.38
N ALA A 5 9.37 5.03 -35.14
CA ALA A 5 8.49 3.96 -34.68
C ALA A 5 9.25 2.92 -33.84
N GLU A 6 10.49 2.57 -34.20
CA GLU A 6 11.29 1.57 -33.47
C GLU A 6 11.84 2.06 -32.12
N VAL A 7 12.01 3.37 -31.93
CA VAL A 7 12.51 3.94 -30.67
C VAL A 7 11.43 4.00 -29.58
N LEU A 8 10.15 3.84 -29.91
CA LEU A 8 9.01 3.92 -29.01
C LEU A 8 8.29 2.56 -28.80
N ASP A 9 8.77 1.50 -29.41
CA ASP A 9 8.26 0.13 -29.14
C ASP A 9 8.92 -0.37 -27.84
N ILE A 10 8.54 0.29 -26.74
CA ILE A 10 8.91 -0.16 -25.39
C ILE A 10 8.13 -1.43 -25.17
N ASP A 11 8.84 -2.54 -24.98
CA ASP A 11 8.31 -3.86 -24.68
C ASP A 11 7.27 -3.77 -23.54
N ASP A 12 6.07 -4.27 -23.78
CA ASP A 12 4.98 -4.26 -22.81
C ASP A 12 5.36 -4.96 -21.51
N ASP A 13 6.22 -5.97 -21.59
CA ASP A 13 6.76 -6.68 -20.43
C ASP A 13 7.70 -5.78 -19.61
N LEU A 14 8.48 -4.92 -20.26
CA LEU A 14 9.33 -3.95 -19.59
C LEU A 14 8.50 -2.89 -18.85
N ILE A 15 7.39 -2.42 -19.45
CA ILE A 15 6.46 -1.49 -18.80
C ILE A 15 5.81 -2.15 -17.59
N ALA A 16 5.38 -3.40 -17.73
CA ALA A 16 4.76 -4.17 -16.66
C ALA A 16 5.73 -4.43 -15.50
N ALA A 17 7.00 -4.76 -15.82
CA ALA A 17 8.08 -4.97 -14.86
C ALA A 17 8.43 -3.67 -14.12
N HIS A 18 8.58 -2.56 -14.86
CA HIS A 18 8.84 -1.23 -14.29
C HIS A 18 7.71 -0.77 -13.35
N SER A 19 6.47 -0.98 -13.74
CA SER A 19 5.31 -0.64 -12.92
C SER A 19 5.33 -1.38 -11.58
N ARG A 20 5.64 -2.68 -11.57
CA ARG A 20 5.74 -3.48 -10.33
C ARG A 20 6.94 -3.09 -9.49
N ALA A 21 8.09 -2.83 -10.11
CA ALA A 21 9.26 -2.31 -9.41
C ALA A 21 8.96 -0.97 -8.72
N THR A 22 8.19 -0.09 -9.37
CA THR A 22 7.79 1.20 -8.81
C THR A 22 6.77 1.04 -7.69
N VAL A 23 5.71 0.26 -7.91
CA VAL A 23 4.60 0.12 -6.95
C VAL A 23 5.01 -0.75 -5.75
N TRP A 24 5.41 -1.99 -6.00
CA TRP A 24 5.72 -2.96 -4.95
C TRP A 24 7.15 -2.81 -4.40
N GLY A 25 8.05 -2.21 -5.20
CA GLY A 25 9.41 -1.86 -4.79
C GLY A 25 9.46 -0.51 -4.12
N PHE A 26 9.67 0.54 -4.91
CA PHE A 26 9.94 1.87 -4.36
C PHE A 26 8.84 2.35 -3.40
N THR A 27 7.58 2.33 -3.83
CA THR A 27 6.48 2.88 -3.03
C THR A 27 6.16 2.01 -1.82
N TRP A 28 5.91 0.72 -2.04
CA TRP A 28 5.46 -0.16 -0.96
C TRP A 28 6.58 -0.47 0.04
N LEU A 29 7.81 -0.68 -0.41
CA LEU A 29 8.95 -0.88 0.48
C LEU A 29 9.20 0.34 1.38
N THR A 30 9.02 1.55 0.85
CA THR A 30 9.10 2.79 1.63
C THR A 30 8.02 2.83 2.70
N VAL A 31 6.78 2.47 2.37
CA VAL A 31 5.67 2.38 3.34
C VAL A 31 5.98 1.33 4.40
N LEU A 32 6.41 0.13 4.01
CA LEU A 32 6.78 -0.94 4.95
C LEU A 32 7.89 -0.53 5.91
N GLY A 33 8.92 0.16 5.41
CA GLY A 33 10.01 0.68 6.24
C GLY A 33 9.55 1.73 7.26
N THR A 34 8.59 2.57 6.88
CA THR A 34 8.08 3.63 7.75
C THR A 34 7.01 3.17 8.74
N ILE A 35 6.21 2.16 8.39
CA ILE A 35 5.08 1.70 9.20
C ILE A 35 5.52 1.15 10.56
N ILE A 36 6.73 0.62 10.66
CA ILE A 36 7.33 0.08 11.88
C ILE A 36 7.43 1.16 12.97
N SER A 37 7.69 2.39 12.58
CA SER A 37 7.79 3.54 13.51
C SER A 37 6.51 4.37 13.53
N LEU A 38 5.87 4.52 12.39
CA LEU A 38 4.72 5.39 12.21
C LEU A 38 3.48 4.87 12.92
N LEU A 39 3.10 3.61 12.72
CA LEU A 39 1.85 3.08 13.28
C LEU A 39 1.87 3.04 14.82
N PRO A 40 2.95 2.62 15.50
CA PRO A 40 3.05 2.74 16.95
C PRO A 40 2.98 4.19 17.44
N THR A 41 3.59 5.13 16.71
CA THR A 41 3.53 6.56 17.06
C THR A 41 2.12 7.11 16.96
N LEU A 42 1.37 6.71 15.91
CA LEU A 42 -0.04 7.09 15.73
C LEU A 42 -0.96 6.57 16.83
N THR A 43 -0.66 5.40 17.37
CA THR A 43 -1.51 4.66 18.30
C THR A 43 -1.01 4.72 19.75
N GLY A 44 0.19 5.21 19.98
CA GLY A 44 0.85 5.20 21.31
C GLY A 44 1.33 3.82 21.75
N ALA A 45 1.33 2.83 20.85
CA ALA A 45 1.79 1.48 21.13
C ALA A 45 3.33 1.36 21.12
N ARG A 46 3.85 0.26 21.66
CA ARG A 46 5.28 -0.07 21.63
C ARG A 46 5.51 -1.37 20.86
N ILE A 47 6.50 -1.35 19.97
CA ILE A 47 6.96 -2.56 19.27
C ILE A 47 8.07 -3.22 20.09
N SER A 48 7.99 -4.56 20.24
CA SER A 48 9.04 -5.33 20.89
C SER A 48 10.33 -5.36 20.07
N ALA A 49 11.49 -5.57 20.74
CA ALA A 49 12.78 -5.73 20.06
C ALA A 49 12.77 -6.92 19.07
N THR A 50 12.09 -8.01 19.44
CA THR A 50 11.92 -9.19 18.57
C THR A 50 11.14 -8.86 17.30
N ALA A 51 10.07 -8.05 17.41
CA ALA A 51 9.31 -7.60 16.23
C ALA A 51 10.19 -6.77 15.29
N ARG A 52 11.02 -5.88 15.83
CA ARG A 52 11.96 -5.07 15.02
C ARG A 52 12.95 -5.93 14.24
N ALA A 53 13.54 -6.94 14.85
CA ALA A 53 14.46 -7.86 14.17
C ALA A 53 13.75 -8.67 13.05
N ARG A 54 12.49 -9.08 13.28
CA ARG A 54 11.66 -9.72 12.24
C ARG A 54 11.39 -8.77 11.06
N CYS A 55 11.10 -7.50 11.34
CA CYS A 55 10.86 -6.49 10.31
C CYS A 55 12.07 -6.32 9.38
N THR A 56 13.29 -6.26 9.92
CA THR A 56 14.50 -6.14 9.08
C THR A 56 14.65 -7.35 8.15
N ARG A 57 14.45 -8.57 8.65
CA ARG A 57 14.50 -9.78 7.81
C ARG A 57 13.40 -9.77 6.75
N ALA A 58 12.19 -9.38 7.12
CA ALA A 58 11.06 -9.30 6.20
C ALA A 58 11.32 -8.30 5.06
N LEU A 59 11.94 -7.14 5.35
CA LEU A 59 12.32 -6.16 4.32
C LEU A 59 13.33 -6.75 3.32
N VAL A 60 14.33 -7.50 3.79
CA VAL A 60 15.30 -8.16 2.91
C VAL A 60 14.62 -9.21 2.02
N VAL A 61 13.77 -10.07 2.62
CA VAL A 61 13.02 -11.09 1.86
C VAL A 61 12.08 -10.43 0.85
N HIS A 62 11.41 -9.33 1.23
CA HIS A 62 10.55 -8.56 0.33
C HIS A 62 11.33 -8.04 -0.88
N ALA A 63 12.48 -7.39 -0.63
CA ALA A 63 13.30 -6.84 -1.70
C ALA A 63 13.83 -7.93 -2.64
N ALA A 64 14.32 -9.04 -2.08
CA ALA A 64 14.81 -10.18 -2.86
C ALA A 64 13.67 -10.82 -3.69
N GLY A 65 12.51 -11.05 -3.07
CA GLY A 65 11.33 -11.58 -3.76
C GLY A 65 10.87 -10.68 -4.91
N LEU A 66 10.91 -9.37 -4.71
CA LEU A 66 10.55 -8.41 -5.76
C LEU A 66 11.54 -8.44 -6.94
N VAL A 67 12.84 -8.45 -6.66
CA VAL A 67 13.87 -8.53 -7.72
C VAL A 67 13.66 -9.81 -8.54
N LEU A 68 13.38 -10.94 -7.87
CA LEU A 68 13.06 -12.19 -8.56
C LEU A 68 11.74 -12.09 -9.35
N ALA A 69 10.68 -11.47 -8.78
CA ALA A 69 9.40 -11.30 -9.47
C ALA A 69 9.55 -10.45 -10.74
N VAL A 70 10.27 -9.33 -10.66
CA VAL A 70 10.53 -8.45 -11.81
C VAL A 70 11.40 -9.16 -12.84
N GLY A 71 12.44 -9.89 -12.41
CA GLY A 71 13.31 -10.63 -13.33
C GLY A 71 12.59 -11.79 -14.03
N THR A 72 11.77 -12.55 -13.31
CA THR A 72 10.99 -13.66 -13.91
C THR A 72 9.89 -13.15 -14.82
N LEU A 73 9.29 -12.00 -14.53
CA LEU A 73 8.27 -11.39 -15.39
C LEU A 73 8.77 -11.10 -16.80
N LEU A 74 10.05 -10.74 -16.95
CA LEU A 74 10.66 -10.49 -18.26
C LEU A 74 10.94 -11.77 -19.06
N ILE A 75 10.79 -12.96 -18.44
CA ILE A 75 11.04 -14.25 -19.07
C ILE A 75 9.74 -15.00 -19.29
N ASP A 76 8.91 -15.08 -18.24
CA ASP A 76 7.63 -15.77 -18.21
C ASP A 76 6.72 -15.17 -17.14
N ALA A 77 5.68 -14.51 -17.56
CA ALA A 77 4.80 -13.73 -16.68
C ALA A 77 4.11 -14.60 -15.58
N PRO A 78 3.56 -15.78 -15.85
CA PRO A 78 2.97 -16.61 -14.80
C PRO A 78 3.97 -17.05 -13.71
N SER A 79 5.22 -17.29 -14.05
CA SER A 79 6.23 -17.69 -13.08
C SER A 79 6.62 -16.57 -12.11
N ALA A 80 6.38 -15.31 -12.45
CA ALA A 80 6.57 -14.17 -11.56
C ALA A 80 5.59 -14.17 -10.36
N ALA A 81 4.49 -14.91 -10.44
CA ALA A 81 3.50 -14.99 -9.38
C ALA A 81 4.07 -15.51 -8.06
N LEU A 82 4.89 -16.55 -8.09
CA LEU A 82 5.46 -17.15 -6.89
C LEU A 82 6.42 -16.20 -6.15
N PRO A 83 7.44 -15.58 -6.79
CA PRO A 83 8.26 -14.58 -6.13
C PRO A 83 7.46 -13.37 -5.61
N LEU A 84 6.41 -12.94 -6.33
CA LEU A 84 5.54 -11.87 -5.86
C LEU A 84 4.76 -12.29 -4.61
N LEU A 85 4.28 -13.53 -4.51
CA LEU A 85 3.67 -14.06 -3.28
C LEU A 85 4.66 -14.14 -2.11
N VAL A 86 5.94 -14.44 -2.36
CA VAL A 86 6.99 -14.35 -1.34
C VAL A 86 7.14 -12.92 -0.84
N THR A 87 7.10 -11.95 -1.74
CA THR A 87 7.10 -10.51 -1.42
C THR A 87 5.91 -10.14 -0.53
N VAL A 88 4.70 -10.62 -0.87
CA VAL A 88 3.48 -10.43 -0.07
C VAL A 88 3.62 -11.08 1.31
N ALA A 89 4.08 -12.33 1.38
CA ALA A 89 4.27 -13.01 2.66
C ALA A 89 5.25 -12.27 3.58
N ALA A 90 6.34 -11.74 3.01
CA ALA A 90 7.28 -10.90 3.74
C ALA A 90 6.63 -9.61 4.26
N ALA A 91 5.79 -8.95 3.45
CA ALA A 91 5.03 -7.78 3.87
C ALA A 91 4.09 -8.11 5.03
N VAL A 92 3.36 -9.22 4.96
CA VAL A 92 2.49 -9.71 6.04
C VAL A 92 3.29 -10.01 7.30
N MET A 93 4.44 -10.68 7.19
CA MET A 93 5.33 -10.96 8.33
C MET A 93 5.85 -9.70 9.02
N LEU A 94 6.00 -8.60 8.27
CA LEU A 94 6.37 -7.30 8.81
C LEU A 94 5.18 -6.60 9.48
N VAL A 95 4.05 -6.55 8.82
CA VAL A 95 2.86 -5.78 9.22
C VAL A 95 2.16 -6.44 10.42
N GLN A 96 2.07 -7.77 10.43
CA GLN A 96 1.33 -8.52 11.45
C GLN A 96 1.81 -8.21 12.88
N PRO A 97 3.11 -8.26 13.25
CA PRO A 97 3.53 -7.96 14.60
C PRO A 97 3.34 -6.48 15.00
N VAL A 98 3.34 -5.58 14.01
CA VAL A 98 3.05 -4.16 14.23
C VAL A 98 1.57 -3.96 14.53
N LEU A 99 0.68 -4.54 13.73
CA LEU A 99 -0.76 -4.51 13.96
C LEU A 99 -1.14 -5.22 15.26
N ALA A 100 -0.60 -6.41 15.53
CA ALA A 100 -0.89 -7.16 16.74
C ALA A 100 -0.46 -6.41 18.01
N GLY A 101 0.63 -5.65 17.97
CA GLY A 101 1.08 -4.81 19.08
C GLY A 101 0.21 -3.57 19.31
N VAL A 102 -0.55 -3.17 18.29
CA VAL A 102 -1.38 -1.96 18.28
C VAL A 102 -2.85 -2.25 18.61
N LEU A 103 -3.37 -3.42 18.23
CA LEU A 103 -4.78 -3.80 18.37
C LEU A 103 -5.31 -3.83 19.82
N PRO A 104 -4.57 -4.34 20.83
CA PRO A 104 -5.10 -4.41 22.20
C PRO A 104 -5.08 -3.05 22.90
N GLY A 105 -6.26 -2.54 23.27
CA GLY A 105 -6.40 -1.39 24.17
C GLY A 105 -6.21 -0.01 23.55
N THR A 106 -6.07 0.10 22.23
CA THR A 106 -5.84 1.36 21.54
C THR A 106 -7.16 2.03 21.16
N ARG A 107 -7.29 3.31 21.50
CA ARG A 107 -8.33 4.16 20.90
C ARG A 107 -7.90 4.51 19.47
N TRP A 108 -8.42 3.76 18.52
CA TRP A 108 -8.14 4.00 17.10
C TRP A 108 -8.71 5.37 16.68
N ARG A 109 -7.81 6.30 16.42
CA ARG A 109 -8.15 7.55 15.75
C ARG A 109 -8.24 7.33 14.24
N THR A 110 -8.94 8.21 13.55
CA THR A 110 -9.12 8.15 12.09
C THR A 110 -7.81 7.95 11.33
N ALA A 111 -6.74 8.65 11.75
CA ALA A 111 -5.42 8.50 11.15
C ALA A 111 -4.84 7.07 11.29
N GLY A 112 -4.95 6.47 12.47
CA GLY A 112 -4.49 5.10 12.70
C GLY A 112 -5.28 4.05 11.92
N LEU A 113 -6.62 4.20 11.88
CA LEU A 113 -7.50 3.35 11.08
C LEU A 113 -7.18 3.45 9.58
N GLY A 114 -6.97 4.66 9.08
CA GLY A 114 -6.64 4.87 7.66
C GLY A 114 -5.29 4.29 7.27
N VAL A 115 -4.26 4.42 8.13
CA VAL A 115 -2.95 3.77 7.88
C VAL A 115 -3.08 2.25 7.91
N ALA A 116 -3.81 1.69 8.88
CA ALA A 116 -4.01 0.24 8.95
C ALA A 116 -4.78 -0.29 7.73
N ALA A 117 -5.89 0.37 7.36
CA ALA A 117 -6.68 -0.02 6.21
C ALA A 117 -5.93 0.12 4.89
N GLY A 118 -5.23 1.24 4.66
CA GLY A 118 -4.40 1.42 3.47
C GLY A 118 -3.31 0.35 3.37
N THR A 119 -2.71 -0.05 4.51
CA THR A 119 -1.75 -1.15 4.56
C THR A 119 -2.38 -2.49 4.17
N VAL A 120 -3.58 -2.78 4.66
CA VAL A 120 -4.34 -3.99 4.29
C VAL A 120 -4.66 -3.96 2.80
N TRP A 121 -5.07 -2.82 2.25
CA TRP A 121 -5.29 -2.65 0.82
C TRP A 121 -4.06 -2.96 -0.01
N MET A 122 -2.89 -2.44 0.37
CA MET A 122 -1.64 -2.72 -0.35
C MET A 122 -1.31 -4.21 -0.37
N VAL A 123 -1.49 -4.92 0.76
CA VAL A 123 -1.30 -6.37 0.84
C VAL A 123 -2.31 -7.12 -0.05
N ALA A 124 -3.58 -6.73 0.01
CA ALA A 124 -4.64 -7.35 -0.80
C ALA A 124 -4.39 -7.15 -2.30
N LEU A 125 -4.04 -5.94 -2.72
CA LEU A 125 -3.76 -5.62 -4.12
C LEU A 125 -2.51 -6.35 -4.65
N ALA A 126 -1.44 -6.43 -3.85
CA ALA A 126 -0.26 -7.21 -4.22
C ALA A 126 -0.57 -8.71 -4.36
N THR A 127 -1.45 -9.23 -3.48
CA THR A 127 -1.93 -10.61 -3.59
C THR A 127 -2.76 -10.81 -4.85
N THR A 128 -3.65 -9.87 -5.16
CA THR A 128 -4.48 -9.91 -6.37
C THR A 128 -3.62 -9.86 -7.63
N ASP A 129 -2.59 -9.00 -7.67
CA ASP A 129 -1.64 -8.93 -8.78
C ASP A 129 -0.94 -10.28 -9.01
N ALA A 130 -0.45 -10.91 -7.93
CA ALA A 130 0.16 -12.24 -8.01
C ALA A 130 -0.82 -13.31 -8.53
N VAL A 131 -2.09 -13.26 -8.10
CA VAL A 131 -3.13 -14.18 -8.57
C VAL A 131 -3.46 -13.96 -10.05
N LEU A 132 -3.53 -12.71 -10.50
CA LEU A 132 -3.76 -12.39 -11.92
C LEU A 132 -2.63 -12.92 -12.79
N LEU A 133 -1.36 -12.74 -12.39
CA LEU A 133 -0.21 -13.32 -13.08
C LEU A 133 -0.29 -14.86 -13.12
N ALA A 134 -0.56 -15.50 -11.99
CA ALA A 134 -0.70 -16.96 -11.92
C ALA A 134 -1.81 -17.51 -12.83
N ARG A 135 -2.83 -16.71 -13.12
CA ARG A 135 -3.92 -17.05 -14.04
C ARG A 135 -3.62 -16.73 -15.50
N GLY A 136 -2.42 -16.23 -15.80
CA GLY A 136 -2.02 -15.87 -17.15
C GLY A 136 -2.73 -14.62 -17.68
N VAL A 137 -3.24 -13.75 -16.81
CA VAL A 137 -3.74 -12.44 -17.21
C VAL A 137 -2.55 -11.61 -17.72
N ASP A 138 -2.75 -10.92 -18.83
CA ASP A 138 -1.72 -10.01 -19.37
C ASP A 138 -1.15 -9.11 -18.27
N PRO A 139 0.18 -9.05 -18.08
CA PRO A 139 0.80 -8.35 -16.97
C PRO A 139 0.48 -6.85 -16.91
N ARG A 140 0.37 -6.21 -18.07
CA ARG A 140 0.04 -4.77 -18.18
C ARG A 140 -1.42 -4.51 -17.86
N GLU A 141 -2.32 -5.35 -18.36
CA GLU A 141 -3.75 -5.24 -18.08
C GLU A 141 -4.03 -5.54 -16.59
N GLY A 142 -3.39 -6.57 -16.02
CA GLY A 142 -3.52 -6.92 -14.61
C GLY A 142 -3.20 -5.76 -13.69
N ILE A 143 -2.04 -5.10 -13.85
CA ILE A 143 -1.67 -3.95 -13.02
C ILE A 143 -2.59 -2.75 -13.27
N ARG A 144 -3.02 -2.51 -14.50
CA ARG A 144 -3.93 -1.42 -14.87
C ARG A 144 -5.28 -1.53 -14.16
N LEU A 145 -5.83 -2.73 -14.05
CA LEU A 145 -7.07 -2.98 -13.31
C LEU A 145 -6.98 -2.60 -11.83
N LEU A 146 -5.79 -2.72 -11.23
CA LEU A 146 -5.57 -2.44 -9.81
C LEU A 146 -5.31 -0.97 -9.51
N VAL A 147 -4.90 -0.16 -10.51
CA VAL A 147 -4.46 1.23 -10.33
C VAL A 147 -5.48 2.10 -9.58
N PRO A 148 -6.79 2.11 -9.87
CA PRO A 148 -7.72 2.98 -9.16
C PRO A 148 -7.80 2.67 -7.65
N ALA A 149 -7.92 1.39 -7.28
CA ALA A 149 -7.93 0.97 -5.88
C ALA A 149 -6.56 1.20 -5.21
N LEU A 150 -5.47 0.98 -5.94
CA LEU A 150 -4.11 1.22 -5.47
C LEU A 150 -3.89 2.70 -5.11
N LEU A 151 -4.27 3.61 -6.01
CA LEU A 151 -4.11 5.03 -5.78
C LEU A 151 -5.08 5.54 -4.70
N GLY A 152 -6.37 5.19 -4.75
CA GLY A 152 -7.39 5.68 -3.84
C GLY A 152 -7.36 5.01 -2.46
N ALA A 153 -7.72 3.74 -2.40
CA ALA A 153 -7.85 3.01 -1.13
C ALA A 153 -6.50 2.60 -0.53
N GLY A 154 -5.47 2.39 -1.36
CA GLY A 154 -4.11 2.14 -0.90
C GLY A 154 -3.37 3.43 -0.54
N LEU A 155 -2.74 4.05 -1.54
CA LEU A 155 -1.74 5.12 -1.33
C LEU A 155 -2.34 6.42 -0.80
N LEU A 156 -3.40 6.94 -1.42
CA LEU A 156 -3.99 8.21 -0.99
C LEU A 156 -4.54 8.11 0.43
N GLN A 157 -5.15 6.99 0.79
CA GLN A 157 -5.62 6.73 2.15
C GLN A 157 -4.45 6.70 3.15
N LEU A 158 -3.32 6.08 2.82
CA LEU A 158 -2.12 6.09 3.64
C LEU A 158 -1.59 7.51 3.84
N VAL A 159 -1.36 8.23 2.73
CA VAL A 159 -0.77 9.59 2.75
C VAL A 159 -1.66 10.57 3.52
N THR A 160 -2.95 10.60 3.22
CA THR A 160 -3.89 11.51 3.90
C THR A 160 -4.01 11.21 5.38
N SER A 161 -3.98 9.93 5.77
CA SER A 161 -4.03 9.52 7.17
C SER A 161 -2.77 9.95 7.95
N VAL A 162 -1.60 9.84 7.33
CA VAL A 162 -0.34 10.34 7.91
C VAL A 162 -0.36 11.85 8.04
N LEU A 163 -0.83 12.57 7.01
CA LEU A 163 -0.96 14.03 7.04
C LEU A 163 -1.94 14.50 8.11
N LEU A 164 -3.08 13.84 8.30
CA LEU A 164 -4.03 14.14 9.37
C LEU A 164 -3.40 14.06 10.76
N HIS A 165 -2.41 13.20 10.95
CA HIS A 165 -1.66 13.10 12.21
C HIS A 165 -0.56 14.16 12.32
N LEU A 166 0.24 14.33 11.26
CA LEU A 166 1.44 15.18 11.30
C LEU A 166 1.13 16.66 11.14
N LEU A 167 0.16 17.04 10.32
CA LEU A 167 -0.15 18.44 10.03
C LEU A 167 -0.43 19.29 11.28
N PRO A 168 -1.24 18.82 12.26
CA PRO A 168 -1.45 19.56 13.50
C PRO A 168 -0.15 19.80 14.29
N ILE A 169 0.80 18.88 14.22
CA ILE A 169 2.10 19.01 14.90
C ILE A 169 2.98 20.03 14.17
N LEU A 170 3.01 19.98 12.84
CA LEU A 170 3.82 20.86 11.99
C LEU A 170 3.35 22.30 12.04
N VAL A 171 2.04 22.52 12.08
CA VAL A 171 1.44 23.88 12.19
C VAL A 171 1.70 24.48 13.57
N GLY A 172 1.89 23.66 14.59
CA GLY A 172 2.30 24.09 15.93
C GLY A 172 1.18 24.76 16.73
N GLY A 173 1.58 25.63 17.66
CA GLY A 173 0.65 26.38 18.50
C GLY A 173 0.42 25.80 19.90
N GLY A 174 1.25 24.81 20.30
CA GLY A 174 1.22 24.20 21.62
C GLY A 174 0.26 23.01 21.75
N PRO A 175 0.37 22.21 22.85
CA PRO A 175 -0.34 20.95 23.01
C PRO A 175 -1.86 21.05 22.87
N GLY A 176 -2.47 22.11 23.42
CA GLY A 176 -3.92 22.33 23.36
C GLY A 176 -4.44 22.54 21.95
N LYS A 177 -3.72 23.33 21.12
CA LYS A 177 -4.11 23.57 19.72
C LYS A 177 -3.94 22.31 18.86
N VAL A 178 -2.87 21.55 19.09
CA VAL A 178 -2.64 20.25 18.42
C VAL A 178 -3.78 19.27 18.72
N THR A 179 -4.18 19.16 20.00
CA THR A 179 -5.29 18.29 20.41
C THR A 179 -6.59 18.71 19.76
N ALA A 180 -6.94 19.98 19.80
CA ALA A 180 -8.17 20.51 19.18
C ALA A 180 -8.19 20.33 17.65
N ALA A 181 -7.04 20.45 16.97
CA ALA A 181 -6.92 20.21 15.54
C ALA A 181 -7.11 18.73 15.19
N ARG A 182 -6.55 17.81 15.99
CA ARG A 182 -6.75 16.36 15.84
C ARG A 182 -8.21 15.95 16.06
N GLU A 183 -8.87 16.49 17.08
CA GLU A 183 -10.29 16.23 17.34
C GLU A 183 -11.18 16.72 16.18
N ARG A 184 -10.85 17.87 15.59
CA ARG A 184 -11.54 18.34 14.38
C ARG A 184 -11.32 17.41 13.18
N ALA A 185 -10.10 16.92 12.98
CA ALA A 185 -9.78 15.99 11.91
C ALA A 185 -10.49 14.62 12.08
N ASP A 186 -10.69 14.19 13.32
CA ASP A 186 -11.42 12.96 13.65
C ASP A 186 -12.94 13.07 13.42
N ARG A 187 -13.50 14.30 13.42
CA ARG A 187 -14.92 14.51 13.11
C ARG A 187 -15.21 14.12 11.66
N GLY A 188 -16.19 13.26 11.44
CA GLY A 188 -16.50 12.70 10.12
C GLY A 188 -15.46 11.71 9.58
N GLY A 189 -14.50 11.29 10.41
CA GLY A 189 -13.50 10.30 10.05
C GLY A 189 -14.09 8.94 9.65
N PRO A 190 -14.97 8.33 10.49
CA PRO A 190 -15.56 7.02 10.15
C PRO A 190 -16.31 6.97 8.83
N PRO A 191 -17.22 7.92 8.47
CA PRO A 191 -17.87 7.88 7.17
C PRO A 191 -16.90 8.11 6.00
N ARG A 192 -15.91 8.99 6.11
CA ARG A 192 -14.88 9.17 5.07
C ARG A 192 -14.08 7.88 4.86
N TRP A 193 -13.65 7.25 5.95
CA TRP A 193 -12.97 5.96 5.92
C TRP A 193 -13.82 4.89 5.24
N ALA A 194 -15.10 4.79 5.58
CA ALA A 194 -16.03 3.84 4.97
C ALA A 194 -16.20 4.09 3.46
N LEU A 195 -16.36 5.35 3.04
CA LEU A 195 -16.51 5.72 1.64
C LEU A 195 -15.25 5.37 0.81
N ILE A 196 -14.06 5.68 1.30
CA ILE A 196 -12.81 5.35 0.61
C ILE A 196 -12.69 3.83 0.43
N ASN A 197 -12.97 3.05 1.47
CA ASN A 197 -12.85 1.60 1.39
C ASN A 197 -13.94 0.97 0.50
N LEU A 198 -15.16 1.50 0.56
CA LEU A 198 -16.25 1.07 -0.34
C LEU A 198 -15.92 1.41 -1.79
N GLY A 199 -15.39 2.62 -2.05
CA GLY A 199 -14.93 3.04 -3.37
C GLY A 199 -13.86 2.09 -3.91
N GLY A 200 -12.88 1.73 -3.07
CA GLY A 200 -11.83 0.76 -3.43
C GLY A 200 -12.41 -0.61 -3.82
N VAL A 201 -13.37 -1.12 -3.07
CA VAL A 201 -14.05 -2.38 -3.42
C VAL A 201 -14.79 -2.25 -4.75
N LEU A 202 -15.55 -1.17 -4.92
CA LEU A 202 -16.34 -0.96 -6.14
C LEU A 202 -15.47 -0.84 -7.39
N THR A 203 -14.28 -0.24 -7.31
CA THR A 203 -13.36 -0.17 -8.46
C THR A 203 -12.82 -1.53 -8.88
N LEU A 204 -12.76 -2.50 -7.97
CA LEU A 204 -12.33 -3.87 -8.29
C LEU A 204 -13.48 -4.75 -8.80
N VAL A 205 -14.70 -4.56 -8.26
CA VAL A 205 -15.85 -5.44 -8.56
C VAL A 205 -16.65 -4.91 -9.75
N ALA A 206 -16.77 -3.60 -9.86
CA ALA A 206 -17.51 -2.91 -10.92
C ALA A 206 -16.64 -1.78 -11.49
N PRO A 207 -15.66 -2.09 -12.35
CA PRO A 207 -14.80 -1.06 -12.92
C PRO A 207 -15.63 -0.07 -13.73
N GLY A 208 -15.76 1.15 -13.20
CA GLY A 208 -16.57 2.21 -13.81
C GLY A 208 -16.51 3.51 -13.01
N PRO A 209 -17.16 4.58 -13.47
CA PRO A 209 -17.08 5.91 -12.86
C PRO A 209 -17.59 5.96 -11.41
N ALA A 210 -18.53 5.11 -11.03
CA ALA A 210 -19.10 5.11 -9.67
C ALA A 210 -18.08 4.79 -8.57
N GLY A 211 -17.19 3.81 -8.81
CA GLY A 211 -16.13 3.47 -7.87
C GLY A 211 -15.09 4.59 -7.73
N ILE A 212 -14.77 5.26 -8.84
CA ILE A 212 -13.82 6.38 -8.87
C ILE A 212 -14.36 7.59 -8.12
N ILE A 213 -15.66 7.92 -8.30
CA ILE A 213 -16.31 9.05 -7.61
C ILE A 213 -16.27 8.88 -6.09
N LEU A 214 -16.42 7.65 -5.57
CA LEU A 214 -16.37 7.40 -4.14
C LEU A 214 -14.94 7.45 -3.56
N LEU A 215 -13.91 7.40 -4.40
CA LEU A 215 -12.52 7.55 -3.97
C LEU A 215 -12.07 9.02 -3.90
N ALA A 216 -12.75 9.93 -4.58
CA ALA A 216 -12.46 11.37 -4.61
C ALA A 216 -13.06 12.11 -3.40
#